data_e1c27ccca16cbd2b976704339c8f4861
#
_entry.id   e1c27ccca16cbd2b976704339c8f4861
#
_cell.length_a   1.000
_cell.length_b   1.000
_cell.length_c   1.000
_cell.angle_alpha   90.00
_cell.angle_beta   90.00
_cell.angle_gamma   90.00
#
_symmetry.space_group_name_H-M   'P 1'
#
loop_
_entity.id
_entity.type
_entity.pdbx_description
1 polymer ?
#
loop_
_entity_poly.entity_id
_entity_poly.type
_entity_poly.pdbx_seq_one_letter_code
_entity_poly.pdbx_strand_id
1 'polypeptide(L)'
;MKGIADTGFLVAFANRGDAHHDWAVSVAARVSEPLLTCEAVLAETAFHLESSALVLAMITDGLITLAFDCADHLPQLAALASRYADRHPDLADLCLIRMSELHPRHSVITVDVEDFRVYRRNKREAIPIVAPPSR
;
A
#
# COMPACT_ATOMS: atom_id res chain seq x y z
N MET A 1 -3.86 -4.48 14.42
CA MET A 1 -3.37 -4.98 13.11
C MET A 1 -2.20 -4.13 12.66
N LYS A 2 -1.15 -4.77 12.17
CA LYS A 2 0.02 -4.11 11.60
C LYS A 2 -0.05 -4.19 10.07
N GLY A 3 -0.14 -3.05 9.41
CA GLY A 3 -0.32 -3.03 7.97
C GLY A 3 0.40 -1.92 7.25
N ILE A 4 0.58 -2.14 5.95
CA ILE A 4 1.12 -1.17 4.99
C ILE A 4 0.00 -0.91 3.99
N ALA A 5 -0.42 0.35 3.87
CA ALA A 5 -1.57 0.71 3.06
C ALA A 5 -1.19 0.96 1.60
N ASP A 6 -1.87 0.27 0.68
CA ASP A 6 -1.80 0.51 -0.75
C ASP A 6 -2.88 1.51 -1.19
N THR A 7 -2.72 2.06 -2.37
CA THR A 7 -3.61 3.06 -2.96
C THR A 7 -5.07 2.58 -3.03
N GLY A 8 -5.31 1.38 -3.55
CA GLY A 8 -6.68 0.87 -3.72
C GLY A 8 -7.45 0.74 -2.42
N PHE A 9 -6.77 0.39 -1.33
CA PHE A 9 -7.38 0.37 0.00
C PHE A 9 -7.79 1.77 0.45
N LEU A 10 -6.90 2.75 0.31
CA LEU A 10 -7.18 4.13 0.74
C LEU A 10 -8.30 4.76 -0.08
N VAL A 11 -8.31 4.52 -1.39
CA VAL A 11 -9.40 4.98 -2.28
C VAL A 11 -10.72 4.34 -1.85
N ALA A 12 -10.74 3.04 -1.64
CA ALA A 12 -11.95 2.33 -1.22
C ALA A 12 -12.46 2.81 0.13
N PHE A 13 -11.55 3.09 1.06
CA PHE A 13 -11.92 3.63 2.37
C PHE A 13 -12.63 4.98 2.26
N ALA A 14 -12.12 5.88 1.42
CA ALA A 14 -12.63 7.24 1.31
C ALA A 14 -13.82 7.40 0.36
N ASN A 15 -14.01 6.47 -0.57
CA ASN A 15 -15.02 6.55 -1.61
C ASN A 15 -16.16 5.55 -1.35
N ARG A 16 -17.32 6.07 -0.91
CA ARG A 16 -18.50 5.23 -0.65
C ARG A 16 -19.02 4.47 -1.87
N GLY A 17 -18.71 4.95 -3.07
CA GLY A 17 -19.10 4.31 -4.32
C GLY A 17 -18.15 3.21 -4.77
N ASP A 18 -17.01 3.01 -4.09
CA ASP A 18 -16.06 1.98 -4.44
C ASP A 18 -16.60 0.59 -4.11
N ALA A 19 -16.38 -0.37 -5.01
CA ALA A 19 -16.85 -1.75 -4.83
C ALA A 19 -16.31 -2.41 -3.56
N HIS A 20 -15.16 -1.96 -3.07
CA HIS A 20 -14.51 -2.50 -1.88
C HIS A 20 -14.63 -1.60 -0.65
N HIS A 21 -15.56 -0.62 -0.69
CA HIS A 21 -15.70 0.35 0.40
C HIS A 21 -15.98 -0.33 1.74
N ASP A 22 -16.98 -1.20 1.78
CA ASP A 22 -17.38 -1.84 3.05
C ASP A 22 -16.25 -2.69 3.64
N TRP A 23 -15.52 -3.41 2.79
CA TRP A 23 -14.33 -4.13 3.21
C TRP A 23 -13.27 -3.20 3.80
N ALA A 24 -13.00 -2.08 3.11
CA ALA A 24 -11.98 -1.12 3.57
C ALA A 24 -12.35 -0.50 4.92
N VAL A 25 -13.62 -0.17 5.11
CA VAL A 25 -14.11 0.34 6.41
C VAL A 25 -13.93 -0.71 7.50
N SER A 26 -14.24 -1.98 7.21
CA SER A 26 -14.08 -3.07 8.18
C SER A 26 -12.61 -3.29 8.57
N VAL A 27 -11.69 -3.15 7.61
CA VAL A 27 -10.25 -3.23 7.88
C VAL A 27 -9.81 -2.04 8.74
N ALA A 28 -10.23 -0.84 8.39
CA ALA A 28 -9.88 0.37 9.15
C ALA A 28 -10.34 0.29 10.61
N ALA A 29 -11.48 -0.34 10.86
CA ALA A 29 -12.00 -0.53 12.23
C ALA A 29 -11.12 -1.44 13.09
N ARG A 30 -10.28 -2.28 12.47
CA ARG A 30 -9.34 -3.18 13.19
C ARG A 30 -7.96 -2.57 13.39
N VAL A 31 -7.75 -1.36 12.90
CA VAL A 31 -6.46 -0.68 13.00
C VAL A 31 -6.32 -0.11 14.40
N SER A 32 -5.29 -0.55 15.13
CA SER A 32 -4.99 -0.06 16.48
C SER A 32 -3.80 0.89 16.52
N GLU A 33 -3.04 0.95 15.44
CA GLU A 33 -1.93 1.86 15.25
C GLU A 33 -1.94 2.33 13.78
N PRO A 34 -1.39 3.53 13.45
CA PRO A 34 -1.43 4.00 12.08
C PRO A 34 -0.82 3.00 11.11
N LEU A 35 -1.48 2.79 9.97
CA LEU A 35 -0.93 1.98 8.89
C LEU A 35 0.25 2.72 8.27
N LEU A 36 1.28 1.97 7.90
CA LEU A 36 2.45 2.54 7.23
C LEU A 36 2.13 2.79 5.76
N THR A 37 2.63 3.88 5.20
CA THR A 37 2.52 4.13 3.77
C THR A 37 3.68 5.02 3.29
N CYS A 38 3.66 5.39 2.01
CA CYS A 38 4.70 6.20 1.40
C CYS A 38 4.09 7.32 0.55
N GLU A 39 4.91 8.31 0.19
CA GLU A 39 4.43 9.45 -0.58
C GLU A 39 3.91 9.06 -1.95
N ALA A 40 4.50 8.04 -2.60
CA ALA A 40 4.01 7.57 -3.90
C ALA A 40 2.56 7.08 -3.81
N VAL A 41 2.21 6.35 -2.76
CA VAL A 41 0.83 5.92 -2.51
C VAL A 41 -0.07 7.12 -2.24
N LEU A 42 0.38 8.10 -1.46
CA LEU A 42 -0.41 9.30 -1.19
C LEU A 42 -0.72 10.08 -2.46
N ALA A 43 0.27 10.23 -3.34
CA ALA A 43 0.09 10.96 -4.60
C ALA A 43 -0.94 10.27 -5.50
N GLU A 44 -0.87 8.95 -5.64
CA GLU A 44 -1.85 8.19 -6.42
C GLU A 44 -3.25 8.27 -5.80
N THR A 45 -3.35 8.16 -4.49
CA THR A 45 -4.61 8.23 -3.77
C THR A 45 -5.26 9.61 -3.97
N ALA A 46 -4.49 10.68 -3.81
CA ALA A 46 -4.97 12.04 -4.03
C ALA A 46 -5.46 12.24 -5.46
N PHE A 47 -4.76 11.69 -6.42
CA PHE A 47 -5.16 11.74 -7.83
C PHE A 47 -6.52 11.07 -8.05
N HIS A 48 -6.70 9.85 -7.56
CA HIS A 48 -7.94 9.10 -7.72
C HIS A 48 -9.13 9.72 -6.99
N LEU A 49 -8.88 10.29 -5.80
CA LEU A 49 -9.93 10.96 -5.02
C LEU A 49 -10.16 12.41 -5.44
N GLU A 50 -9.31 12.94 -6.32
CA GLU A 50 -9.33 14.35 -6.72
C GLU A 50 -9.27 15.29 -5.50
N SER A 51 -8.55 14.88 -4.46
CA SER A 51 -8.46 15.65 -3.21
C SER A 51 -7.19 15.32 -2.43
N SER A 52 -6.28 16.27 -2.38
CA SER A 52 -5.12 16.18 -1.48
C SER A 52 -5.54 16.39 -0.02
N ALA A 53 -6.56 17.19 0.22
CA ALA A 53 -7.06 17.46 1.57
C ALA A 53 -7.55 16.19 2.27
N LEU A 54 -8.27 15.31 1.57
CA LEU A 54 -8.73 14.04 2.14
C LEU A 54 -7.56 13.15 2.54
N VAL A 55 -6.54 13.06 1.70
CA VAL A 55 -5.37 12.22 1.96
C VAL A 55 -4.58 12.74 3.15
N LEU A 56 -4.39 14.07 3.22
CA LEU A 56 -3.69 14.68 4.35
C LEU A 56 -4.48 14.50 5.66
N ALA A 57 -5.81 14.55 5.59
CA ALA A 57 -6.66 14.28 6.75
C ALA A 57 -6.50 12.86 7.28
N MET A 58 -6.28 11.86 6.42
CA MET A 58 -6.03 10.49 6.85
C MET A 58 -4.79 10.39 7.74
N ILE A 59 -3.76 11.20 7.47
CA ILE A 59 -2.56 11.26 8.32
C ILE A 59 -2.89 11.96 9.64
N THR A 60 -3.53 13.11 9.58
CA THR A 60 -3.89 13.89 10.76
C THR A 60 -4.82 13.10 11.69
N ASP A 61 -5.76 12.35 11.12
CA ASP A 61 -6.73 11.56 11.87
C ASP A 61 -6.15 10.22 12.37
N GLY A 62 -4.91 9.89 12.02
CA GLY A 62 -4.21 8.73 12.57
C GLY A 62 -4.47 7.41 11.86
N LEU A 63 -5.09 7.40 10.69
CA LEU A 63 -5.28 6.16 9.92
C LEU A 63 -3.97 5.67 9.33
N ILE A 64 -3.17 6.57 8.78
CA ILE A 64 -1.91 6.27 8.11
C ILE A 64 -0.79 7.18 8.60
N THR A 65 0.45 6.71 8.42
CA THR A 65 1.65 7.49 8.70
C THR A 65 2.69 7.25 7.61
N LEU A 66 3.44 8.29 7.26
CA LEU A 66 4.56 8.17 6.32
C LEU A 66 5.72 7.48 7.01
N ALA A 67 6.17 6.35 6.45
CA ALA A 67 7.18 5.49 7.05
C ALA A 67 8.26 5.04 6.06
N PHE A 68 8.42 5.74 4.94
CA PHE A 68 9.35 5.33 3.90
C PHE A 68 9.87 6.55 3.14
N ASP A 69 11.19 6.61 2.97
CA ASP A 69 11.86 7.63 2.16
C ASP A 69 12.59 6.95 1.00
N CYS A 70 12.13 7.19 -0.22
CA CYS A 70 12.73 6.62 -1.43
C CYS A 70 14.24 6.91 -1.51
N ALA A 71 14.69 8.08 -1.08
CA ALA A 71 16.08 8.48 -1.17
C ALA A 71 17.03 7.51 -0.44
N ASP A 72 16.55 6.89 0.63
CA ASP A 72 17.33 5.95 1.43
C ASP A 72 17.40 4.54 0.84
N HIS A 73 16.63 4.26 -0.23
CA HIS A 73 16.45 2.91 -0.76
C HIS A 73 16.60 2.82 -2.27
N LEU A 74 17.26 3.80 -2.91
CA LEU A 74 17.35 3.84 -4.37
C LEU A 74 17.94 2.58 -5.01
N PRO A 75 19.04 2.00 -4.48
CA PRO A 75 19.59 0.77 -5.08
C PRO A 75 18.61 -0.41 -5.01
N GLN A 76 17.90 -0.55 -3.89
CA GLN A 76 16.93 -1.64 -3.70
C GLN A 76 15.72 -1.46 -4.63
N LEU A 77 15.22 -0.23 -4.76
CA LEU A 77 14.11 0.07 -5.66
C LEU A 77 14.49 -0.18 -7.12
N ALA A 78 15.70 0.22 -7.53
CA ALA A 78 16.21 -0.02 -8.87
C ALA A 78 16.31 -1.52 -9.16
N ALA A 79 16.78 -2.32 -8.21
CA ALA A 79 16.88 -3.77 -8.36
C ALA A 79 15.50 -4.40 -8.54
N LEU A 80 14.50 -3.95 -7.77
CA LEU A 80 13.12 -4.44 -7.91
C LEU A 80 12.51 -4.03 -9.26
N ALA A 81 12.75 -2.81 -9.71
CA ALA A 81 12.29 -2.35 -11.02
C ALA A 81 12.85 -3.21 -12.15
N SER A 82 14.12 -3.58 -12.06
CA SER A 82 14.76 -4.46 -13.04
C SER A 82 14.20 -5.88 -12.99
N ARG A 83 14.00 -6.43 -11.79
CA ARG A 83 13.47 -7.79 -11.61
C ARG A 83 12.07 -7.95 -12.21
N TYR A 84 11.21 -6.97 -12.03
CA TYR A 84 9.81 -7.01 -12.46
C TYR A 84 9.53 -6.14 -13.69
N ALA A 85 10.56 -5.85 -14.49
CA ALA A 85 10.44 -4.96 -15.64
C ALA A 85 9.35 -5.36 -16.63
N ASP A 86 9.14 -6.66 -16.83
CA ASP A 86 8.10 -7.19 -17.72
C ASP A 86 6.67 -6.98 -17.21
N ARG A 87 6.50 -6.68 -15.92
CA ARG A 87 5.20 -6.37 -15.34
C ARG A 87 4.93 -4.87 -15.25
N HIS A 88 5.90 -4.03 -15.59
CA HIS A 88 5.79 -2.58 -15.54
C HIS A 88 5.27 -2.05 -14.19
N PRO A 89 5.89 -2.43 -13.05
CA PRO A 89 5.44 -1.96 -11.75
C PRO A 89 5.59 -0.44 -11.65
N ASP A 90 4.64 0.21 -11.03
CA ASP A 90 4.78 1.63 -10.74
C ASP A 90 5.66 1.85 -9.50
N LEU A 91 6.01 3.12 -9.25
CA LEU A 91 6.88 3.44 -8.13
C LEU A 91 6.26 3.06 -6.78
N ALA A 92 4.94 3.23 -6.64
CA ALA A 92 4.25 2.86 -5.41
C ALA A 92 4.40 1.37 -5.11
N ASP A 93 4.24 0.50 -6.12
CA ASP A 93 4.42 -0.95 -5.97
C ASP A 93 5.83 -1.28 -5.47
N LEU A 94 6.85 -0.68 -6.09
CA LEU A 94 8.24 -0.90 -5.70
C LEU A 94 8.48 -0.48 -4.25
N CYS A 95 7.95 0.66 -3.84
CA CYS A 95 8.04 1.14 -2.47
C CYS A 95 7.36 0.17 -1.49
N LEU A 96 6.18 -0.33 -1.83
CA LEU A 96 5.44 -1.27 -0.97
C LEU A 96 6.19 -2.60 -0.80
N ILE A 97 6.80 -3.12 -1.86
CA ILE A 97 7.64 -4.32 -1.76
C ILE A 97 8.79 -4.06 -0.78
N ARG A 98 9.49 -2.95 -0.97
CA ARG A 98 10.62 -2.60 -0.09
C ARG A 98 10.17 -2.39 1.35
N MET A 99 9.05 -1.71 1.57
CA MET A 99 8.48 -1.54 2.91
C MET A 99 8.17 -2.87 3.57
N SER A 100 7.65 -3.85 2.81
CA SER A 100 7.40 -5.20 3.31
C SER A 100 8.68 -5.90 3.78
N GLU A 101 9.82 -5.63 3.12
CA GLU A 101 11.12 -6.14 3.55
C GLU A 101 11.58 -5.50 4.86
N LEU A 102 11.36 -4.19 4.99
CA LEU A 102 11.76 -3.43 6.19
C LEU A 102 10.86 -3.72 7.38
N HIS A 103 9.62 -4.10 7.13
CA HIS A 103 8.60 -4.34 8.15
C HIS A 103 7.99 -5.74 7.98
N PRO A 104 8.74 -6.81 8.27
CA PRO A 104 8.35 -8.18 7.92
C PRO A 104 7.08 -8.67 8.64
N ARG A 105 6.68 -8.02 9.74
CA ARG A 105 5.47 -8.39 10.49
C ARG A 105 4.22 -7.67 9.99
N HIS A 106 4.37 -6.72 9.06
CA HIS A 106 3.26 -5.98 8.49
C HIS A 106 2.75 -6.67 7.25
N SER A 107 1.43 -6.68 7.06
CA SER A 107 0.80 -7.14 5.83
C SER A 107 0.52 -5.95 4.91
N VAL A 108 0.68 -6.13 3.61
CA VAL A 108 0.26 -5.12 2.62
C VAL A 108 -1.25 -5.22 2.46
N ILE A 109 -1.95 -4.12 2.69
CA ILE A 109 -3.41 -4.04 2.57
C ILE A 109 -3.72 -3.51 1.18
N THR A 110 -4.23 -4.36 0.30
CA THR A 110 -4.35 -4.07 -1.12
C THR A 110 -5.59 -4.71 -1.73
N VAL A 111 -6.10 -4.09 -2.80
CA VAL A 111 -7.10 -4.70 -3.67
C VAL A 111 -6.43 -5.36 -4.88
N ASP A 112 -5.13 -5.14 -5.08
CA ASP A 112 -4.35 -5.66 -6.20
C ASP A 112 -3.71 -7.00 -5.84
N VAL A 113 -4.56 -8.02 -5.72
CA VAL A 113 -4.14 -9.36 -5.31
C VAL A 113 -3.25 -10.01 -6.36
N GLU A 114 -3.54 -9.80 -7.65
CA GLU A 114 -2.81 -10.45 -8.74
C GLU A 114 -1.33 -10.09 -8.73
N ASP A 115 -1.00 -8.79 -8.66
CA ASP A 115 0.38 -8.36 -8.67
C ASP A 115 1.10 -8.74 -7.37
N PHE A 116 0.47 -8.52 -6.21
CA PHE A 116 1.13 -8.82 -4.93
C PHE A 116 1.29 -10.31 -4.63
N ARG A 117 0.64 -11.18 -5.35
CA ARG A 117 0.92 -12.63 -5.29
C ARG A 117 2.15 -13.01 -6.10
N VAL A 118 2.52 -12.21 -7.10
CA VAL A 118 3.72 -12.43 -7.92
C VAL A 118 4.96 -11.82 -7.28
N TYR A 119 4.84 -10.62 -6.75
CA TYR A 119 5.96 -9.95 -6.09
C TYR A 119 6.47 -10.77 -4.92
N ARG A 120 7.79 -10.72 -4.72
CA ARG A 120 8.47 -11.39 -3.61
C ARG A 120 9.32 -10.38 -2.86
N ARG A 121 9.40 -10.50 -1.55
CA ARG A 121 10.35 -9.77 -0.72
C ARG A 121 11.56 -10.66 -0.46
N ASN A 122 12.71 -10.04 -0.22
CA ASN A 122 13.96 -10.78 -0.01
C ASN A 122 14.17 -11.85 -1.09
N LYS A 123 13.80 -11.52 -2.33
CA LYS A 123 13.94 -12.32 -3.56
C LYS A 123 13.00 -13.53 -3.67
N ARG A 124 12.64 -14.19 -2.57
CA ARG A 124 11.92 -15.48 -2.61
C ARG A 124 10.68 -15.54 -1.74
N GLU A 125 10.58 -14.68 -0.76
CA GLU A 125 9.53 -14.76 0.24
C GLU A 125 8.24 -14.11 -0.25
N ALA A 126 7.11 -14.80 -0.06
CA ALA A 126 5.80 -14.23 -0.36
C ALA A 126 5.52 -13.04 0.56
N ILE A 127 4.93 -11.99 0.00
CA ILE A 127 4.52 -10.81 0.76
C ILE A 127 3.18 -11.12 1.43
N PRO A 128 3.07 -10.99 2.77
CA PRO A 128 1.77 -11.14 3.42
C PRO A 128 0.83 -10.04 2.96
N ILE A 129 -0.39 -10.41 2.56
CA ILE A 129 -1.40 -9.45 2.12
C ILE A 129 -2.70 -9.59 2.89
N VAL A 130 -3.41 -8.48 3.02
CA VAL A 130 -4.81 -8.42 3.44
C VAL A 130 -5.57 -7.85 2.25
N ALA A 131 -6.55 -8.58 1.76
CA ALA A 131 -7.28 -8.25 0.54
C ALA A 131 -8.78 -8.51 0.71
N PRO A 132 -9.62 -7.92 -0.17
CA PRO A 132 -11.05 -8.24 -0.14
C PRO A 132 -11.30 -9.72 -0.38
N PRO A 133 -12.39 -10.28 0.18
CA PRO A 133 -12.75 -11.68 -0.08
C PRO A 133 -12.94 -11.93 -1.57
N SER A 134 -12.52 -13.10 -2.03
CA SER A 134 -12.81 -13.57 -3.39
C SER A 134 -14.30 -13.87 -3.55
N ARG A 135 -14.82 -13.60 -4.71
CA ARG A 135 -16.19 -13.98 -5.05
C ARG A 135 -16.24 -15.33 -5.73
#